data_6d03d4059e7e55d01f4dc32cc8e7d105
#
_entry.id   6d03d4059e7e55d01f4dc32cc8e7d105
#
_cell.length_a   1.000
_cell.length_b   1.000
_cell.length_c   1.000
_cell.angle_alpha   90.00
_cell.angle_beta   90.00
_cell.angle_gamma   90.00
#
_symmetry.space_group_name_H-M   'P 1'
#
loop_
_entity.id
_entity.type
_entity.pdbx_description
1 polymer ?
#
loop_
_entity_poly.entity_id
_entity_poly.type
_entity_poly.pdbx_seq_one_letter_code
_entity_poly.pdbx_strand_id
1 'polypeptide(L)'
;MKTYWNKGAKQKKKVIFFIIILLGLLFFLRDDYQPALLFVRKYIFIILVCFIMLFLGVRNFRKSASTGKRLGILFIVTLFFGALYFVCFHYHMYDYMKTYNVYNNLNRFEIVELPLTQNERIQPLRNIFSMANESVGETKDVSLPHLVRVDGSNQWTMAIQPTEKYVWQGIKDNTEEVFSVSSTTPFPRFSNENRIPVTFSIGESLKFSRNTYNAVVQRLNPWMLFNYEPSDTYYMKNDKGAWVQVVSLIKWKGFFFPYPSFGGVMVVDNGAHTFSDYLERVTIGKGTYISPEEMKNYEFLTKQNTLSEKVSRLQAESLKFLGGFSDPLPWNMKSAVKIPVAPKDQNAQPYVTDFDFSDTKIGAYSGLYHWFGLEPIGDERTSLSYSVFIPADGTNQLYYYDHASKKEGYAGVSAMPLKVKESKKEYDWSSNTPVEFRPYIKIIAGRKRMFFLGTVSTISNSNPEQFDGSATPDLALVDSEYRDVVWINAKKPSTWNEEIYKQLNEAWRSSEHINIYFEKENTVLEKNRQILDSIQLLSAQQKKVRDIQGLQRQIDSIKMDK
;
A
#
# COMPACT_ATOMS: atom_id res chain seq x y z
N MET A 1 13.86 67.95 19.77
CA MET A 1 12.78 66.98 19.47
C MET A 1 12.88 66.24 18.11
N LYS A 2 13.26 66.89 17.01
CA LYS A 2 13.40 66.23 15.67
C LYS A 2 14.42 65.06 15.64
N THR A 3 15.49 65.12 16.40
CA THR A 3 16.55 64.10 16.41
C THR A 3 16.14 62.78 17.11
N TYR A 4 15.26 62.82 18.09
CA TYR A 4 14.75 61.60 18.78
C TYR A 4 13.74 60.83 17.91
N TRP A 5 12.90 61.54 17.15
CA TRP A 5 11.94 60.93 16.22
C TRP A 5 12.64 60.19 15.07
N ASN A 6 13.76 60.74 14.56
CA ASN A 6 14.52 60.11 13.49
C ASN A 6 15.26 58.85 13.93
N LYS A 7 15.69 58.73 15.19
CA LYS A 7 16.29 57.47 15.73
C LYS A 7 15.26 56.35 15.83
N GLY A 8 14.06 56.66 16.31
CA GLY A 8 12.96 55.67 16.40
C GLY A 8 12.47 55.16 15.07
N ALA A 9 12.39 56.04 14.06
CA ALA A 9 12.02 55.67 12.68
C ALA A 9 13.11 54.81 12.00
N LYS A 10 14.40 55.09 12.22
CA LYS A 10 15.50 54.24 11.72
C LYS A 10 15.53 52.85 12.39
N GLN A 11 15.26 52.77 13.68
CA GLN A 11 15.16 51.47 14.36
C GLN A 11 13.96 50.67 13.87
N LYS A 12 12.78 51.26 13.70
CA LYS A 12 11.61 50.60 13.13
C LYS A 12 11.88 50.07 11.72
N LYS A 13 12.52 50.85 10.86
CA LYS A 13 12.92 50.39 9.51
C LYS A 13 13.87 49.20 9.54
N LYS A 14 14.87 49.19 10.46
CA LYS A 14 15.80 48.05 10.63
C LYS A 14 15.06 46.79 11.09
N VAL A 15 14.12 46.92 12.05
CA VAL A 15 13.30 45.79 12.53
C VAL A 15 12.42 45.26 11.42
N ILE A 16 11.75 46.13 10.66
CA ILE A 16 10.92 45.72 9.51
C ILE A 16 11.77 45.00 8.45
N PHE A 17 12.96 45.54 8.12
CA PHE A 17 13.90 44.93 7.16
C PHE A 17 14.36 43.55 7.65
N PHE A 18 14.69 43.39 8.95
CA PHE A 18 15.06 42.11 9.52
C PHE A 18 13.90 41.11 9.50
N ILE A 19 12.66 41.55 9.78
CA ILE A 19 11.48 40.72 9.67
C ILE A 19 11.25 40.24 8.22
N ILE A 20 11.43 41.12 7.25
CA ILE A 20 11.29 40.75 5.82
C ILE A 20 12.34 39.71 5.42
N ILE A 21 13.60 39.89 5.84
CA ILE A 21 14.67 38.90 5.58
C ILE A 21 14.32 37.58 6.27
N LEU A 22 13.89 37.59 7.54
CA LEU A 22 13.52 36.39 8.25
C LEU A 22 12.34 35.66 7.60
N LEU A 23 11.31 36.40 7.18
CA LEU A 23 10.18 35.82 6.45
C LEU A 23 10.61 35.26 5.10
N GLY A 24 11.52 35.93 4.40
CA GLY A 24 12.13 35.43 3.16
C GLY A 24 12.90 34.14 3.39
N LEU A 25 13.74 34.06 4.41
CA LEU A 25 14.47 32.85 4.79
C LEU A 25 13.50 31.71 5.15
N LEU A 26 12.50 31.99 5.97
CA LEU A 26 11.48 31.00 6.31
C LEU A 26 10.72 30.50 5.08
N PHE A 27 10.48 31.37 4.10
CA PHE A 27 9.84 30.97 2.86
C PHE A 27 10.71 30.04 2.04
N PHE A 28 12.02 30.29 1.93
CA PHE A 28 12.95 29.45 1.17
C PHE A 28 13.29 28.11 1.86
N LEU A 29 13.30 28.08 3.19
CA LEU A 29 13.63 26.89 3.98
C LEU A 29 12.38 26.08 4.39
N ARG A 30 11.23 26.29 3.72
CA ARG A 30 9.98 25.68 4.16
C ARG A 30 9.93 24.17 4.05
N ASP A 31 10.67 23.58 3.14
CA ASP A 31 10.85 22.12 3.01
C ASP A 31 11.69 21.53 4.15
N ASP A 32 12.68 22.26 4.67
CA ASP A 32 13.52 21.81 5.79
C ASP A 32 12.75 21.77 7.12
N TYR A 33 11.90 22.76 7.41
CA TYR A 33 11.16 22.79 8.68
C TYR A 33 9.75 22.18 8.61
N GLN A 34 9.24 21.88 7.42
CA GLN A 34 7.91 21.29 7.26
C GLN A 34 7.72 19.98 8.04
N PRO A 35 8.71 19.04 8.14
CA PRO A 35 8.59 17.86 8.98
C PRO A 35 8.35 18.21 10.47
N ALA A 36 8.98 19.28 10.97
CA ALA A 36 8.75 19.74 12.34
C ALA A 36 7.34 20.32 12.53
N LEU A 37 6.81 21.05 11.54
CA LEU A 37 5.42 21.51 11.57
C LEU A 37 4.44 20.35 11.58
N LEU A 38 4.69 19.32 10.76
CA LEU A 38 3.87 18.10 10.75
C LEU A 38 3.96 17.36 12.08
N PHE A 39 5.14 17.28 12.70
CA PHE A 39 5.28 16.70 14.03
C PHE A 39 4.42 17.43 15.05
N VAL A 40 4.51 18.77 15.08
CA VAL A 40 3.64 19.58 15.95
C VAL A 40 2.17 19.34 15.63
N ARG A 41 1.80 19.26 14.35
CA ARG A 41 0.43 18.99 13.92
C ARG A 41 -0.08 17.63 14.38
N LYS A 42 0.73 16.60 14.22
CA LYS A 42 0.41 15.22 14.62
C LYS A 42 0.18 15.10 16.13
N TYR A 43 0.90 15.85 16.96
CA TYR A 43 0.87 15.74 18.41
C TYR A 43 0.37 17.01 19.11
N ILE A 44 -0.33 17.90 18.39
CA ILE A 44 -0.71 19.23 18.88
C ILE A 44 -1.44 19.20 20.22
N PHE A 45 -2.35 18.24 20.42
CA PHE A 45 -3.08 18.08 21.66
C PHE A 45 -2.18 17.68 22.82
N ILE A 46 -1.30 16.70 22.63
CA ILE A 46 -0.34 16.27 23.66
C ILE A 46 0.60 17.40 24.01
N ILE A 47 1.14 18.10 23.00
CA ILE A 47 2.04 19.25 23.19
C ILE A 47 1.32 20.35 23.98
N LEU A 48 0.07 20.65 23.66
CA LEU A 48 -0.72 21.67 24.37
C LEU A 48 -0.95 21.27 25.83
N VAL A 49 -1.33 20.02 26.10
CA VAL A 49 -1.53 19.49 27.45
C VAL A 49 -0.22 19.55 28.25
N CYS A 50 0.90 19.13 27.65
CA CYS A 50 2.23 19.22 28.26
C CYS A 50 2.59 20.66 28.59
N PHE A 51 2.36 21.60 27.63
CA PHE A 51 2.64 23.02 27.85
C PHE A 51 1.81 23.61 28.98
N ILE A 52 0.50 23.33 29.05
CA ILE A 52 -0.38 23.80 30.14
C ILE A 52 0.09 23.26 31.48
N MET A 53 0.40 21.97 31.57
CA MET A 53 0.85 21.36 32.83
C MET A 53 2.21 21.91 33.27
N LEU A 54 3.14 22.11 32.35
CA LEU A 54 4.42 22.74 32.63
C LEU A 54 4.25 24.18 33.12
N PHE A 55 3.39 24.96 32.42
CA PHE A 55 3.10 26.36 32.84
C PHE A 55 2.49 26.43 34.23
N LEU A 56 1.50 25.59 34.55
CA LEU A 56 0.89 25.54 35.87
C LEU A 56 1.89 25.06 36.92
N GLY A 57 2.73 24.08 36.60
CA GLY A 57 3.80 23.60 37.46
C GLY A 57 4.79 24.71 37.80
N VAL A 58 5.34 25.40 36.81
CA VAL A 58 6.29 26.53 36.99
C VAL A 58 5.65 27.67 37.77
N ARG A 59 4.40 28.04 37.44
CA ARG A 59 3.65 29.09 38.15
C ARG A 59 3.50 28.76 39.63
N ASN A 60 3.08 27.54 39.97
CA ASN A 60 2.88 27.11 41.33
C ASN A 60 4.21 26.93 42.10
N PHE A 61 5.25 26.44 41.41
CA PHE A 61 6.61 26.34 41.95
C PHE A 61 7.16 27.71 42.37
N ARG A 62 7.00 28.75 41.51
CA ARG A 62 7.43 30.12 41.79
C ARG A 62 6.66 30.76 42.96
N LYS A 63 5.36 30.45 43.10
CA LYS A 63 4.52 30.97 44.20
C LYS A 63 4.76 30.28 45.54
N SER A 64 5.39 29.11 45.55
CA SER A 64 5.59 28.33 46.76
C SER A 64 6.80 28.83 47.56
N ALA A 65 6.59 29.22 48.82
CA ALA A 65 7.64 29.64 49.72
C ALA A 65 8.38 28.46 50.40
N SER A 66 7.75 27.28 50.48
CA SER A 66 8.29 26.11 51.18
C SER A 66 8.96 25.14 50.20
N THR A 67 10.17 24.67 50.55
CA THR A 67 10.93 23.67 49.79
C THR A 67 10.15 22.36 49.64
N GLY A 68 9.45 21.89 50.68
CA GLY A 68 8.63 20.68 50.60
C GLY A 68 7.48 20.80 49.60
N LYS A 69 6.81 21.97 49.54
CA LYS A 69 5.76 22.21 48.50
C LYS A 69 6.34 22.25 47.09
N ARG A 70 7.55 22.80 46.90
CA ARG A 70 8.24 22.79 45.60
C ARG A 70 8.57 21.39 45.12
N LEU A 71 9.09 20.54 46.00
CA LEU A 71 9.37 19.13 45.72
C LEU A 71 8.08 18.36 45.39
N GLY A 72 6.98 18.62 46.13
CA GLY A 72 5.67 18.03 45.85
C GLY A 72 5.14 18.42 44.47
N ILE A 73 5.27 19.69 44.06
CA ILE A 73 4.87 20.15 42.73
C ILE A 73 5.72 19.46 41.62
N LEU A 74 7.03 19.39 41.81
CA LEU A 74 7.93 18.70 40.89
C LEU A 74 7.53 17.23 40.73
N PHE A 75 7.28 16.55 41.87
CA PHE A 75 6.84 15.14 41.86
C PHE A 75 5.53 14.95 41.10
N ILE A 76 4.51 15.81 41.34
CA ILE A 76 3.22 15.73 40.64
C ILE A 76 3.40 15.94 39.11
N VAL A 77 4.21 16.93 38.73
CA VAL A 77 4.48 17.20 37.29
C VAL A 77 5.22 16.01 36.66
N THR A 78 6.22 15.45 37.33
CA THR A 78 6.95 14.26 36.84
C THR A 78 6.02 13.04 36.71
N LEU A 79 5.18 12.80 37.72
CA LEU A 79 4.21 11.71 37.74
C LEU A 79 3.20 11.87 36.58
N PHE A 80 2.73 13.10 36.32
CA PHE A 80 1.84 13.40 35.24
C PHE A 80 2.47 13.08 33.87
N PHE A 81 3.71 13.53 33.60
CA PHE A 81 4.39 13.23 32.35
C PHE A 81 4.68 11.74 32.21
N GLY A 82 5.05 11.06 33.28
CA GLY A 82 5.20 9.60 33.30
C GLY A 82 3.90 8.88 32.95
N ALA A 83 2.79 9.27 33.56
CA ALA A 83 1.47 8.70 33.28
C ALA A 83 1.00 8.99 31.83
N LEU A 84 1.20 10.22 31.35
CA LEU A 84 0.86 10.61 29.98
C LEU A 84 1.66 9.78 28.96
N TYR A 85 2.97 9.64 29.18
CA TYR A 85 3.81 8.80 28.34
C TYR A 85 3.31 7.35 28.34
N PHE A 86 3.05 6.79 29.52
CA PHE A 86 2.62 5.41 29.69
C PHE A 86 1.28 5.15 28.98
N VAL A 87 0.29 6.02 29.18
CA VAL A 87 -1.04 5.87 28.57
C VAL A 87 -0.98 6.11 27.05
N CYS A 88 -0.35 7.18 26.61
CA CYS A 88 -0.41 7.57 25.18
C CYS A 88 0.48 6.70 24.29
N PHE A 89 1.68 6.33 24.78
CA PHE A 89 2.69 5.68 23.95
C PHE A 89 2.88 4.20 24.32
N HIS A 90 2.98 3.84 25.57
CA HIS A 90 3.16 2.43 25.97
C HIS A 90 1.89 1.61 25.74
N TYR A 91 0.73 2.12 26.11
CA TYR A 91 -0.56 1.47 25.81
C TYR A 91 -1.16 1.84 24.46
N HIS A 92 -0.43 2.54 23.61
CA HIS A 92 -0.88 2.92 22.26
C HIS A 92 -2.26 3.60 22.21
N MET A 93 -2.69 4.23 23.32
CA MET A 93 -4.01 4.88 23.37
C MET A 93 -4.11 6.03 22.36
N TYR A 94 -3.00 6.69 22.04
CA TYR A 94 -2.98 7.72 21.01
C TYR A 94 -3.33 7.14 19.63
N ASP A 95 -2.71 6.02 19.23
CA ASP A 95 -3.01 5.34 17.96
C ASP A 95 -4.41 4.73 17.95
N TYR A 96 -4.87 4.25 19.11
CA TYR A 96 -6.24 3.77 19.30
C TYR A 96 -7.26 4.87 18.99
N MET A 97 -7.11 6.05 19.59
CA MET A 97 -8.02 7.19 19.39
C MET A 97 -7.93 7.76 17.97
N LYS A 98 -6.73 7.81 17.41
CA LYS A 98 -6.51 8.19 16.02
C LYS A 98 -7.28 7.27 15.06
N THR A 99 -7.17 5.95 15.24
CA THR A 99 -7.86 4.96 14.41
C THR A 99 -9.38 5.03 14.60
N TYR A 100 -9.85 5.27 15.83
CA TYR A 100 -11.26 5.49 16.10
C TYR A 100 -11.82 6.74 15.41
N ASN A 101 -11.03 7.81 15.33
CA ASN A 101 -11.41 9.00 14.56
C ASN A 101 -11.54 8.69 13.06
N VAL A 102 -10.67 7.85 12.50
CA VAL A 102 -10.84 7.37 11.11
C VAL A 102 -12.15 6.60 10.98
N TYR A 103 -12.42 5.66 11.89
CA TYR A 103 -13.66 4.89 11.90
C TYR A 103 -14.89 5.78 11.84
N ASN A 104 -14.96 6.85 12.64
CA ASN A 104 -16.12 7.73 12.71
C ASN A 104 -16.32 8.62 11.46
N ASN A 105 -15.25 8.85 10.69
CA ASN A 105 -15.27 9.76 9.54
C ASN A 105 -15.21 9.05 8.18
N LEU A 106 -15.19 7.72 8.18
CA LEU A 106 -15.13 6.89 6.98
C LEU A 106 -16.51 6.40 6.58
N ASN A 107 -16.87 6.53 5.32
CA ASN A 107 -18.09 5.95 4.76
C ASN A 107 -17.86 4.46 4.52
N ARG A 108 -18.55 3.62 5.29
CA ARG A 108 -18.42 2.16 5.26
C ARG A 108 -19.66 1.52 4.68
N PHE A 109 -19.48 0.58 3.77
CA PHE A 109 -20.55 -0.15 3.10
C PHE A 109 -20.29 -1.65 3.22
N GLU A 110 -21.22 -2.36 3.84
CA GLU A 110 -21.20 -3.81 3.81
C GLU A 110 -21.70 -4.31 2.45
N ILE A 111 -20.92 -5.20 1.83
CA ILE A 111 -21.29 -5.81 0.56
C ILE A 111 -21.87 -7.21 0.80
N VAL A 112 -22.93 -7.52 0.08
CA VAL A 112 -23.61 -8.82 0.18
C VAL A 112 -22.86 -9.91 -0.56
N GLU A 113 -22.21 -9.53 -1.67
CA GLU A 113 -21.45 -10.43 -2.56
C GLU A 113 -20.06 -9.90 -2.83
N LEU A 114 -19.09 -10.81 -2.96
CA LEU A 114 -17.73 -10.46 -3.33
C LEU A 114 -17.66 -9.91 -4.76
N PRO A 115 -16.87 -8.85 -5.03
CA PRO A 115 -16.62 -8.39 -6.40
C PRO A 115 -15.73 -9.41 -7.13
N LEU A 116 -15.78 -9.39 -8.46
CA LEU A 116 -14.91 -10.24 -9.27
C LEU A 116 -13.55 -9.57 -9.48
N THR A 117 -12.47 -10.36 -9.50
CA THR A 117 -11.17 -9.86 -9.90
C THR A 117 -11.04 -9.78 -11.41
N GLN A 118 -10.42 -8.70 -11.89
CA GLN A 118 -10.13 -8.45 -13.30
C GLN A 118 -8.64 -8.16 -13.48
N ASN A 119 -8.13 -8.35 -14.70
CA ASN A 119 -6.76 -7.98 -15.07
C ASN A 119 -5.74 -8.42 -14.00
N GLU A 120 -5.76 -9.71 -13.65
CA GLU A 120 -5.03 -10.25 -12.53
C GLU A 120 -3.54 -9.98 -12.66
N ARG A 121 -3.04 -9.31 -11.66
CA ARG A 121 -1.63 -9.04 -11.47
C ARG A 121 -0.90 -10.34 -11.11
N ILE A 122 0.12 -10.72 -11.90
CA ILE A 122 0.83 -11.99 -11.70
C ILE A 122 2.06 -11.79 -10.83
N GLN A 123 2.90 -10.82 -11.17
CA GLN A 123 4.12 -10.56 -10.41
C GLN A 123 3.87 -9.71 -9.17
N PRO A 124 4.43 -10.06 -8.02
CA PRO A 124 4.37 -9.23 -6.82
C PRO A 124 5.32 -8.04 -6.94
N LEU A 125 5.07 -7.00 -6.15
CA LEU A 125 5.84 -5.76 -6.14
C LEU A 125 7.35 -6.00 -5.98
N ARG A 126 7.76 -6.84 -5.03
CA ARG A 126 9.18 -7.11 -4.76
C ARG A 126 9.90 -7.76 -5.94
N ASN A 127 9.24 -8.69 -6.64
CA ASN A 127 9.83 -9.32 -7.82
C ASN A 127 10.03 -8.30 -8.93
N ILE A 128 9.02 -7.48 -9.20
CA ILE A 128 9.09 -6.39 -10.18
C ILE A 128 10.24 -5.45 -9.85
N PHE A 129 10.37 -5.08 -8.58
CA PHE A 129 11.44 -4.19 -8.13
C PHE A 129 12.84 -4.82 -8.33
N SER A 130 13.02 -6.10 -7.95
CA SER A 130 14.30 -6.80 -8.15
C SER A 130 14.64 -6.94 -9.62
N MET A 131 13.69 -7.38 -10.46
CA MET A 131 13.88 -7.52 -11.92
C MET A 131 14.24 -6.18 -12.58
N ALA A 132 13.58 -5.10 -12.18
CA ALA A 132 13.85 -3.77 -12.71
C ALA A 132 15.26 -3.28 -12.30
N ASN A 133 15.64 -3.44 -11.02
CA ASN A 133 16.96 -3.03 -10.55
C ASN A 133 18.10 -3.80 -11.23
N GLU A 134 17.92 -5.09 -11.48
CA GLU A 134 18.93 -5.89 -12.19
C GLU A 134 19.07 -5.50 -13.69
N SER A 135 18.05 -4.85 -14.24
CA SER A 135 18.04 -4.40 -15.64
C SER A 135 18.69 -3.02 -15.87
N VAL A 136 18.99 -2.28 -14.80
CA VAL A 136 19.65 -0.97 -14.88
C VAL A 136 21.12 -1.06 -14.50
N GLY A 137 21.93 -0.11 -14.98
CA GLY A 137 23.36 -0.07 -14.67
C GLY A 137 23.64 0.40 -13.23
N GLU A 138 24.83 0.10 -12.71
CA GLU A 138 25.26 0.40 -11.33
C GLU A 138 25.13 1.87 -10.89
N THR A 139 25.04 2.79 -11.85
CA THR A 139 24.91 4.22 -11.58
C THR A 139 23.46 4.68 -11.48
N LYS A 140 22.52 3.80 -11.74
CA LYS A 140 21.08 4.08 -11.72
C LYS A 140 20.36 3.14 -10.76
N ASP A 141 19.34 3.63 -10.11
CA ASP A 141 18.40 2.87 -9.28
C ASP A 141 16.98 3.05 -9.85
N VAL A 142 16.10 2.15 -9.47
CA VAL A 142 14.68 2.23 -9.86
C VAL A 142 13.87 2.70 -8.66
N SER A 143 12.92 3.62 -8.89
CA SER A 143 11.96 4.02 -7.84
C SER A 143 11.03 2.86 -7.47
N LEU A 144 10.32 2.99 -6.37
CA LEU A 144 9.34 1.97 -5.97
C LEU A 144 8.30 1.75 -7.07
N PRO A 145 8.06 0.50 -7.52
CA PRO A 145 7.04 0.21 -8.52
C PRO A 145 5.63 0.47 -8.00
N HIS A 146 4.81 1.10 -8.80
CA HIS A 146 3.39 1.28 -8.51
C HIS A 146 2.53 0.71 -9.64
N LEU A 147 1.44 0.05 -9.25
CA LEU A 147 0.45 -0.43 -10.19
C LEU A 147 -0.48 0.73 -10.57
N VAL A 148 -0.51 1.07 -11.85
CA VAL A 148 -1.35 2.14 -12.39
C VAL A 148 -2.05 1.68 -13.66
N ARG A 149 -3.07 2.42 -14.07
CA ARG A 149 -3.78 2.18 -15.32
C ARG A 149 -3.22 3.10 -16.41
N VAL A 150 -2.67 2.51 -17.46
CA VAL A 150 -2.13 3.23 -18.63
C VAL A 150 -2.81 2.69 -19.87
N ASP A 151 -3.41 3.55 -20.67
CA ASP A 151 -4.15 3.19 -21.91
C ASP A 151 -5.16 2.04 -21.68
N GLY A 152 -5.89 2.09 -20.55
CA GLY A 152 -6.90 1.09 -20.19
C GLY A 152 -6.37 -0.24 -19.64
N SER A 153 -5.06 -0.45 -19.59
CA SER A 153 -4.41 -1.65 -19.05
C SER A 153 -3.68 -1.38 -17.74
N ASN A 154 -3.62 -2.39 -16.86
CA ASN A 154 -2.87 -2.29 -15.61
C ASN A 154 -1.39 -2.52 -15.88
N GLN A 155 -0.56 -1.56 -15.48
CA GLN A 155 0.87 -1.60 -15.68
C GLN A 155 1.62 -1.26 -14.39
N TRP A 156 2.77 -1.88 -14.21
CA TRP A 156 3.77 -1.46 -13.25
C TRP A 156 4.56 -0.32 -13.84
N THR A 157 4.57 0.83 -13.16
CA THR A 157 5.38 1.98 -13.56
C THR A 157 6.37 2.36 -12.47
N MET A 158 7.57 2.74 -12.87
CA MET A 158 8.65 3.16 -11.99
C MET A 158 9.66 4.00 -12.76
N ALA A 159 10.26 4.97 -12.10
CA ALA A 159 11.28 5.82 -12.72
C ALA A 159 12.67 5.20 -12.62
N ILE A 160 13.49 5.42 -13.63
CA ILE A 160 14.92 5.15 -13.60
C ILE A 160 15.62 6.45 -13.22
N GLN A 161 16.32 6.44 -12.10
CA GLN A 161 16.91 7.62 -11.48
C GLN A 161 18.39 7.37 -11.17
N PRO A 162 19.20 8.43 -10.99
CA PRO A 162 20.56 8.29 -10.48
C PRO A 162 20.55 7.62 -9.10
N THR A 163 21.49 6.71 -8.86
CA THR A 163 21.61 6.07 -7.54
C THR A 163 21.93 7.09 -6.45
N GLU A 164 21.38 6.89 -5.26
CA GLU A 164 21.64 7.73 -4.10
C GLU A 164 23.12 7.76 -3.66
N LYS A 165 23.89 6.74 -4.05
CA LYS A 165 25.33 6.62 -3.73
C LYS A 165 26.16 7.77 -4.31
N TYR A 166 25.75 8.31 -5.44
CA TYR A 166 26.50 9.37 -6.15
C TYR A 166 25.79 10.72 -6.01
N VAL A 167 26.08 11.43 -4.92
CA VAL A 167 25.44 12.71 -4.57
C VAL A 167 25.50 13.72 -5.72
N TRP A 168 26.63 13.78 -6.46
CA TRP A 168 26.77 14.71 -7.57
C TRP A 168 25.82 14.46 -8.73
N GLN A 169 25.57 13.18 -9.06
CA GLN A 169 24.58 12.80 -10.06
C GLN A 169 23.17 13.19 -9.61
N GLY A 170 22.83 12.95 -8.36
CA GLY A 170 21.54 13.39 -7.79
C GLY A 170 21.32 14.90 -7.79
N ILE A 171 22.38 15.71 -7.88
CA ILE A 171 22.31 17.17 -8.03
C ILE A 171 22.17 17.59 -9.49
N LYS A 172 22.87 16.92 -10.42
CA LYS A 172 23.02 17.34 -11.81
C LYS A 172 21.99 16.69 -12.74
N ASP A 173 21.75 15.38 -12.58
CA ASP A 173 20.97 14.59 -13.51
C ASP A 173 19.47 14.74 -13.28
N ASN A 174 18.67 14.33 -14.25
CA ASN A 174 17.21 14.33 -14.21
C ASN A 174 16.67 12.91 -14.20
N THR A 175 15.37 12.76 -13.99
CA THR A 175 14.67 11.51 -14.30
C THR A 175 14.38 11.47 -15.79
N GLU A 176 15.12 10.65 -16.53
CA GLU A 176 15.09 10.62 -18.00
C GLU A 176 14.28 9.48 -18.59
N GLU A 177 14.00 8.46 -17.79
CA GLU A 177 13.32 7.25 -18.24
C GLU A 177 12.32 6.76 -17.21
N VAL A 178 11.23 6.17 -17.67
CA VAL A 178 10.23 5.45 -16.87
C VAL A 178 10.05 4.06 -17.46
N PHE A 179 10.11 3.02 -16.63
CA PHE A 179 9.63 1.71 -17.01
C PHE A 179 8.11 1.66 -16.95
N SER A 180 7.51 1.03 -17.98
CA SER A 180 6.10 0.68 -18.00
C SER A 180 5.95 -0.74 -18.51
N VAL A 181 5.56 -1.67 -17.62
CA VAL A 181 5.46 -3.10 -17.94
C VAL A 181 4.10 -3.65 -17.53
N SER A 182 3.53 -4.54 -18.36
CA SER A 182 2.22 -5.13 -18.07
C SER A 182 2.23 -5.93 -16.78
N SER A 183 1.23 -5.74 -15.95
CA SER A 183 1.06 -6.47 -14.69
C SER A 183 0.50 -7.88 -14.87
N THR A 184 -0.15 -8.15 -16.01
CA THR A 184 -0.80 -9.43 -16.32
C THR A 184 0.14 -10.42 -17.01
N THR A 185 1.37 -10.00 -17.32
CA THR A 185 2.37 -10.85 -17.98
C THR A 185 3.17 -11.61 -16.91
N PRO A 186 3.28 -12.96 -17.04
CA PRO A 186 4.07 -13.76 -16.10
C PRO A 186 5.57 -13.45 -16.16
N PHE A 187 6.06 -13.00 -17.32
CA PHE A 187 7.47 -12.69 -17.56
C PHE A 187 7.61 -11.26 -18.11
N PRO A 188 7.49 -10.24 -17.26
CA PRO A 188 7.72 -8.87 -17.70
C PRO A 188 9.18 -8.70 -18.13
N ARG A 189 9.38 -8.13 -19.32
CA ARG A 189 10.71 -7.84 -19.85
C ARG A 189 11.05 -6.37 -19.57
N PHE A 190 12.17 -6.14 -18.91
CA PHE A 190 12.71 -4.80 -18.68
C PHE A 190 13.73 -4.44 -19.75
N SER A 191 13.28 -4.49 -21.03
CA SER A 191 14.07 -4.14 -22.21
C SER A 191 13.92 -2.66 -22.56
N ASN A 192 14.69 -2.21 -23.53
CA ASN A 192 14.61 -0.84 -24.05
C ASN A 192 13.22 -0.49 -24.61
N GLU A 193 12.45 -1.46 -25.05
CA GLU A 193 11.09 -1.26 -25.57
C GLU A 193 10.11 -0.77 -24.48
N ASN A 194 10.37 -1.15 -23.22
CA ASN A 194 9.54 -0.78 -22.08
C ASN A 194 10.11 0.43 -21.31
N ARG A 195 11.21 1.01 -21.80
CA ARG A 195 11.77 2.25 -21.31
C ARG A 195 11.20 3.42 -22.10
N ILE A 196 10.52 4.27 -21.39
CA ILE A 196 9.85 5.42 -21.98
C ILE A 196 10.67 6.65 -21.67
N PRO A 197 11.14 7.39 -22.69
CA PRO A 197 11.88 8.61 -22.48
C PRO A 197 10.96 9.68 -21.89
N VAL A 198 11.43 10.31 -20.81
CA VAL A 198 10.76 11.41 -20.12
C VAL A 198 11.81 12.47 -19.72
N THR A 199 11.35 13.61 -19.27
CA THR A 199 12.21 14.68 -18.74
C THR A 199 11.57 15.30 -17.51
N PHE A 200 11.68 14.60 -16.35
CA PHE A 200 11.24 15.17 -15.08
C PHE A 200 12.42 15.84 -14.37
N SER A 201 12.23 17.10 -14.00
CA SER A 201 13.23 17.89 -13.28
C SER A 201 13.34 17.50 -11.81
N ILE A 202 12.43 16.69 -11.31
CA ILE A 202 12.39 16.18 -9.93
C ILE A 202 12.30 14.67 -9.92
N GLY A 203 12.79 14.06 -8.85
CA GLY A 203 12.79 12.61 -8.64
C GLY A 203 13.04 12.25 -7.18
N GLU A 204 12.70 11.03 -6.78
CA GLU A 204 12.76 10.57 -5.38
C GLU A 204 14.20 10.47 -4.87
N SER A 205 15.15 10.02 -5.72
CA SER A 205 16.57 9.88 -5.39
C SER A 205 17.37 11.18 -5.61
N LEU A 206 16.77 12.19 -6.26
CA LEU A 206 17.44 13.46 -6.53
C LEU A 206 17.61 14.29 -5.25
N LYS A 207 18.52 15.27 -5.26
CA LYS A 207 18.92 16.01 -4.06
C LYS A 207 18.40 17.45 -4.07
N PHE A 208 18.27 18.04 -2.88
CA PHE A 208 17.80 19.43 -2.66
C PHE A 208 16.45 19.71 -3.32
N SER A 209 16.29 20.85 -3.98
CA SER A 209 15.05 21.24 -4.69
C SER A 209 14.68 20.33 -5.86
N ARG A 210 15.51 19.34 -6.19
CA ARG A 210 15.21 18.29 -7.18
C ARG A 210 14.54 17.07 -6.56
N ASN A 211 14.67 16.89 -5.25
CA ASN A 211 13.94 15.83 -4.56
C ASN A 211 12.44 16.09 -4.68
N THR A 212 11.67 15.05 -5.02
CA THR A 212 10.22 15.15 -5.22
C THR A 212 9.51 15.69 -3.99
N TYR A 213 9.88 15.21 -2.79
CA TYR A 213 9.30 15.68 -1.55
C TYR A 213 9.52 17.19 -1.37
N ASN A 214 10.77 17.65 -1.47
CA ASN A 214 11.14 19.05 -1.27
C ASN A 214 10.46 19.96 -2.31
N ALA A 215 10.50 19.58 -3.59
CA ALA A 215 9.90 20.35 -4.67
C ALA A 215 8.37 20.52 -4.50
N VAL A 216 7.69 19.45 -4.08
CA VAL A 216 6.24 19.47 -3.83
C VAL A 216 5.92 20.29 -2.59
N VAL A 217 6.67 20.13 -1.49
CA VAL A 217 6.50 20.94 -0.28
C VAL A 217 6.68 22.43 -0.57
N GLN A 218 7.69 22.78 -1.35
CA GLN A 218 7.90 24.16 -1.78
C GLN A 218 6.76 24.71 -2.64
N ARG A 219 5.99 23.87 -3.32
CA ARG A 219 4.81 24.29 -4.09
C ARG A 219 3.56 24.48 -3.23
N LEU A 220 3.47 23.81 -2.08
CA LEU A 220 2.33 23.95 -1.17
C LEU A 220 2.25 25.38 -0.64
N ASN A 221 1.03 25.89 -0.52
CA ASN A 221 0.84 27.20 0.11
C ASN A 221 1.11 27.11 1.63
N PRO A 222 1.41 28.22 2.32
CA PRO A 222 1.79 28.20 3.73
C PRO A 222 0.79 27.53 4.67
N TRP A 223 -0.51 27.59 4.36
CA TRP A 223 -1.55 26.93 5.18
C TRP A 223 -1.57 25.42 5.00
N MET A 224 -1.14 24.93 3.86
CA MET A 224 -1.03 23.50 3.57
C MET A 224 0.18 22.86 4.23
N LEU A 225 1.29 23.59 4.42
CA LEU A 225 2.52 23.08 5.04
C LEU A 225 2.29 22.42 6.42
N PHE A 226 1.32 22.92 7.17
CA PHE A 226 0.98 22.42 8.50
C PHE A 226 0.12 21.14 8.47
N ASN A 227 -0.56 20.86 7.35
CA ASN A 227 -1.56 19.80 7.29
C ASN A 227 -1.31 18.75 6.20
N TYR A 228 -0.43 19.02 5.23
CA TYR A 228 -0.22 18.14 4.08
C TYR A 228 1.19 17.58 4.08
N GLU A 229 1.29 16.31 3.69
CA GLU A 229 2.53 15.54 3.63
C GLU A 229 2.58 14.83 2.27
N PRO A 230 3.59 15.06 1.42
CA PRO A 230 3.80 14.25 0.23
C PRO A 230 4.04 12.79 0.60
N SER A 231 3.56 11.87 -0.22
CA SER A 231 3.72 10.43 -0.04
C SER A 231 4.23 9.79 -1.33
N ASP A 232 3.54 8.81 -1.84
CA ASP A 232 3.96 7.97 -2.96
C ASP A 232 3.96 8.74 -4.29
N THR A 233 4.87 8.36 -5.18
CA THR A 233 5.03 8.98 -6.52
C THR A 233 4.66 7.98 -7.60
N TYR A 234 3.72 8.33 -8.45
CA TYR A 234 3.20 7.51 -9.54
C TYR A 234 3.58 8.13 -10.89
N TYR A 235 3.81 7.29 -11.89
CA TYR A 235 4.08 7.70 -13.26
C TYR A 235 2.98 7.18 -14.16
N MET A 236 2.26 8.08 -14.85
CA MET A 236 1.11 7.72 -15.68
C MET A 236 0.93 8.71 -16.82
N LYS A 237 0.05 8.41 -17.76
CA LYS A 237 -0.32 9.33 -18.84
C LYS A 237 -1.50 10.20 -18.41
N ASN A 238 -1.44 11.49 -18.74
CA ASN A 238 -2.57 12.41 -18.58
C ASN A 238 -3.57 12.28 -19.74
N ASP A 239 -4.70 13.00 -19.66
CA ASP A 239 -5.76 12.96 -20.69
C ASP A 239 -5.31 13.39 -22.10
N LYS A 240 -4.12 14.00 -22.22
CA LYS A 240 -3.49 14.36 -23.49
C LYS A 240 -2.50 13.29 -23.99
N GLY A 241 -2.35 12.18 -23.28
CA GLY A 241 -1.41 11.12 -23.60
C GLY A 241 0.05 11.40 -23.20
N ALA A 242 0.32 12.54 -22.57
CA ALA A 242 1.65 12.88 -22.07
C ALA A 242 1.93 12.21 -20.72
N TRP A 243 3.15 11.71 -20.53
CA TRP A 243 3.58 11.19 -19.24
C TRP A 243 3.68 12.28 -18.20
N VAL A 244 3.17 12.02 -17.01
CA VAL A 244 3.19 12.92 -15.86
C VAL A 244 3.63 12.16 -14.61
N GLN A 245 4.24 12.89 -13.69
CA GLN A 245 4.52 12.41 -12.35
C GLN A 245 3.41 12.90 -11.42
N VAL A 246 2.77 11.98 -10.71
CA VAL A 246 1.66 12.25 -9.79
C VAL A 246 2.11 11.90 -8.38
N VAL A 247 2.19 12.91 -7.51
CA VAL A 247 2.59 12.74 -6.12
C VAL A 247 1.35 12.77 -5.24
N SER A 248 1.10 11.68 -4.53
CA SER A 248 0.00 11.60 -3.56
C SER A 248 0.24 12.51 -2.36
N LEU A 249 -0.81 13.14 -1.86
CA LEU A 249 -0.75 13.97 -0.66
C LEU A 249 -1.60 13.37 0.45
N ILE A 250 -1.02 13.27 1.63
CA ILE A 250 -1.72 12.95 2.87
C ILE A 250 -2.14 14.26 3.54
N LYS A 251 -3.42 14.36 3.92
CA LYS A 251 -3.96 15.49 4.69
C LYS A 251 -4.25 15.04 6.12
N TRP A 252 -3.65 15.71 7.11
CA TRP A 252 -3.89 15.48 8.52
C TRP A 252 -5.15 16.20 8.98
N LYS A 253 -6.20 15.43 9.33
CA LYS A 253 -7.50 15.92 9.81
C LYS A 253 -7.65 15.72 11.32
N GLY A 254 -8.62 16.40 11.94
CA GLY A 254 -8.90 16.33 13.39
C GLY A 254 -7.96 17.21 14.22
N PHE A 255 -8.35 17.57 15.42
CA PHE A 255 -7.55 18.41 16.34
C PHE A 255 -6.91 17.60 17.48
N PHE A 256 -7.70 16.84 18.22
CA PHE A 256 -7.22 16.13 19.42
C PHE A 256 -6.30 14.95 19.09
N PHE A 257 -6.73 14.12 18.15
CA PHE A 257 -5.99 12.95 17.68
C PHE A 257 -5.97 12.99 16.14
N PRO A 258 -5.07 13.77 15.57
CA PRO A 258 -5.00 13.94 14.13
C PRO A 258 -4.74 12.63 13.41
N TYR A 259 -5.47 12.40 12.33
CA TYR A 259 -5.39 11.19 11.52
C TYR A 259 -5.13 11.54 10.05
N PRO A 260 -4.39 10.68 9.32
CA PRO A 260 -4.13 10.86 7.90
C PRO A 260 -5.38 10.55 7.08
N SER A 261 -5.63 11.35 6.08
CA SER A 261 -6.66 11.17 5.07
C SER A 261 -6.09 11.51 3.70
N PHE A 262 -6.73 11.11 2.63
CA PHE A 262 -6.33 11.52 1.29
C PHE A 262 -6.46 13.04 1.15
N GLY A 263 -5.40 13.66 0.62
CA GLY A 263 -5.27 15.12 0.47
C GLY A 263 -5.33 15.60 -0.98
N GLY A 264 -5.58 14.71 -1.93
CA GLY A 264 -5.44 15.00 -3.36
C GLY A 264 -4.04 14.65 -3.88
N VAL A 265 -3.69 15.21 -5.01
CA VAL A 265 -2.43 14.93 -5.69
C VAL A 265 -1.74 16.20 -6.15
N MET A 266 -0.42 16.12 -6.34
CA MET A 266 0.38 17.11 -7.05
C MET A 266 0.82 16.52 -8.38
N VAL A 267 0.44 17.13 -9.49
CA VAL A 267 0.78 16.67 -10.84
C VAL A 267 1.94 17.50 -11.37
N VAL A 268 3.00 16.83 -11.79
CA VAL A 268 4.20 17.44 -12.38
C VAL A 268 4.30 17.01 -13.84
N ASP A 269 4.27 17.97 -14.73
CA ASP A 269 4.33 17.73 -16.16
C ASP A 269 5.75 17.32 -16.59
N ASN A 270 5.79 16.47 -17.62
CA ASN A 270 7.00 16.19 -18.38
C ASN A 270 7.33 17.38 -19.27
N GLY A 271 8.52 17.92 -19.17
CA GLY A 271 8.87 19.14 -19.92
C GLY A 271 10.37 19.41 -20.02
N ALA A 272 10.75 20.23 -20.99
CA ALA A 272 12.13 20.63 -21.22
C ALA A 272 12.67 21.47 -20.05
N HIS A 273 13.96 21.26 -19.71
CA HIS A 273 14.67 22.02 -18.66
C HIS A 273 15.07 23.39 -19.18
N THR A 274 14.18 24.36 -19.02
CA THR A 274 14.46 25.77 -19.32
C THR A 274 15.01 26.47 -18.08
N PHE A 275 15.62 27.67 -18.29
CA PHE A 275 16.03 28.52 -17.17
C PHE A 275 14.81 28.93 -16.31
N SER A 276 13.65 29.12 -16.92
CA SER A 276 12.39 29.38 -16.19
C SER A 276 11.99 28.22 -15.30
N ASP A 277 12.12 26.98 -15.79
CA ASP A 277 11.88 25.77 -15.01
C ASP A 277 12.81 25.65 -13.79
N TYR A 278 14.09 25.97 -13.99
CA TYR A 278 15.06 26.05 -12.90
C TYR A 278 14.68 27.08 -11.84
N LEU A 279 14.33 28.30 -12.25
CA LEU A 279 13.91 29.37 -11.34
C LEU A 279 12.62 28.96 -10.57
N GLU A 280 11.63 28.44 -11.28
CA GLU A 280 10.39 27.97 -10.67
C GLU A 280 10.68 26.94 -9.57
N ARG A 281 11.45 25.89 -9.88
CA ARG A 281 11.79 24.81 -8.96
C ARG A 281 12.50 25.32 -7.70
N VAL A 282 13.47 26.22 -7.85
CA VAL A 282 14.26 26.73 -6.72
C VAL A 282 13.47 27.73 -5.87
N THR A 283 12.54 28.49 -6.47
CA THR A 283 11.82 29.55 -5.77
C THR A 283 10.48 29.11 -5.18
N ILE A 284 9.64 28.45 -5.98
CA ILE A 284 8.26 28.13 -5.62
C ILE A 284 7.91 26.64 -5.69
N GLY A 285 8.87 25.78 -6.05
CA GLY A 285 8.67 24.34 -6.18
C GLY A 285 7.98 23.94 -7.48
N LYS A 286 7.60 22.66 -7.58
CA LYS A 286 7.03 22.06 -8.81
C LYS A 286 5.67 21.43 -8.56
N GLY A 287 4.83 21.45 -9.58
CA GLY A 287 3.58 20.73 -9.68
C GLY A 287 2.34 21.62 -9.59
N THR A 288 1.22 21.04 -10.00
CA THR A 288 -0.12 21.62 -9.90
C THR A 288 -0.92 20.79 -8.91
N TYR A 289 -1.41 21.45 -7.86
CA TYR A 289 -2.25 20.78 -6.86
C TYR A 289 -3.66 20.53 -7.43
N ILE A 290 -4.13 19.30 -7.29
CA ILE A 290 -5.51 18.89 -7.62
C ILE A 290 -6.14 18.32 -6.34
N SER A 291 -7.21 18.95 -5.90
CA SER A 291 -7.93 18.52 -4.70
C SER A 291 -8.72 17.22 -4.96
N PRO A 292 -9.09 16.44 -3.92
CA PRO A 292 -9.89 15.23 -4.08
C PRO A 292 -11.22 15.48 -4.81
N GLU A 293 -11.82 16.64 -4.61
CA GLU A 293 -13.07 17.05 -5.25
C GLU A 293 -12.91 17.35 -6.74
N GLU A 294 -11.73 17.88 -7.12
CA GLU A 294 -11.41 18.23 -8.51
C GLU A 294 -10.93 17.03 -9.34
N MET A 295 -10.42 15.97 -8.70
CA MET A 295 -9.87 14.80 -9.40
C MET A 295 -10.87 14.15 -10.36
N LYS A 296 -12.16 14.18 -10.03
CA LYS A 296 -13.23 13.67 -10.91
C LYS A 296 -13.31 14.35 -12.29
N ASN A 297 -12.70 15.53 -12.43
CA ASN A 297 -12.65 16.28 -13.70
C ASN A 297 -11.49 15.83 -14.61
N TYR A 298 -10.62 14.93 -14.12
CA TYR A 298 -9.46 14.41 -14.84
C TYR A 298 -9.62 12.90 -14.99
N GLU A 299 -9.84 12.44 -16.21
CA GLU A 299 -10.09 11.02 -16.48
C GLU A 299 -8.90 10.14 -16.05
N PHE A 300 -7.68 10.62 -16.29
CA PHE A 300 -6.46 9.90 -15.93
C PHE A 300 -6.22 9.73 -14.43
N LEU A 301 -6.92 10.48 -13.56
CA LEU A 301 -6.87 10.35 -12.10
C LEU A 301 -8.02 9.52 -11.53
N THR A 302 -9.08 9.31 -12.30
CA THR A 302 -10.22 8.52 -11.85
C THR A 302 -9.91 7.02 -11.90
N LYS A 303 -10.32 6.26 -10.89
CA LYS A 303 -10.11 4.79 -10.78
C LYS A 303 -8.64 4.37 -10.79
N GLN A 304 -7.74 5.29 -10.48
CA GLN A 304 -6.29 5.08 -10.40
C GLN A 304 -5.84 4.73 -8.98
N ASN A 305 -4.61 4.23 -8.90
CA ASN A 305 -3.93 4.02 -7.63
C ASN A 305 -3.18 5.32 -7.25
N THR A 306 -3.87 6.21 -6.53
CA THR A 306 -3.30 7.49 -6.04
C THR A 306 -3.42 7.63 -4.53
N LEU A 307 -4.12 6.72 -3.85
CA LEU A 307 -4.25 6.70 -2.40
C LEU A 307 -3.00 6.14 -1.75
N SER A 308 -2.40 6.89 -0.82
CA SER A 308 -1.26 6.38 -0.05
C SER A 308 -1.62 5.12 0.76
N GLU A 309 -0.72 4.13 0.75
CA GLU A 309 -0.86 2.90 1.53
C GLU A 309 -1.01 3.16 3.03
N LYS A 310 -0.35 4.18 3.56
CA LYS A 310 -0.47 4.60 4.96
C LYS A 310 -1.90 5.01 5.33
N VAL A 311 -2.61 5.68 4.41
CA VAL A 311 -4.00 6.08 4.63
C VAL A 311 -4.92 4.88 4.54
N SER A 312 -4.82 4.07 3.48
CA SER A 312 -5.67 2.89 3.28
C SER A 312 -5.49 1.85 4.38
N ARG A 313 -4.25 1.61 4.85
CA ARG A 313 -4.00 0.71 5.97
C ARG A 313 -4.72 1.16 7.24
N LEU A 314 -4.67 2.44 7.59
CA LEU A 314 -5.36 2.96 8.77
C LEU A 314 -6.89 2.89 8.62
N GLN A 315 -7.40 3.08 7.39
CA GLN A 315 -8.82 2.89 7.09
C GLN A 315 -9.25 1.43 7.31
N ALA A 316 -8.48 0.46 6.82
CA ALA A 316 -8.74 -0.97 7.04
C ALA A 316 -8.64 -1.34 8.52
N GLU A 317 -7.61 -0.89 9.23
CA GLU A 317 -7.44 -1.11 10.68
C GLU A 317 -8.59 -0.53 11.51
N SER A 318 -9.28 0.49 11.01
CA SER A 318 -10.41 1.11 11.72
C SER A 318 -11.60 0.17 11.87
N LEU A 319 -11.72 -0.88 11.04
CA LEU A 319 -12.79 -1.87 11.14
C LEU A 319 -12.76 -2.69 12.43
N LYS A 320 -11.66 -2.68 13.18
CA LYS A 320 -11.61 -3.25 14.54
C LYS A 320 -12.67 -2.67 15.48
N PHE A 321 -13.26 -1.51 15.14
CA PHE A 321 -14.31 -0.85 15.91
C PHE A 321 -15.74 -1.18 15.44
N LEU A 322 -15.93 -2.15 14.52
CA LEU A 322 -17.27 -2.53 14.06
C LEU A 322 -18.18 -2.98 15.21
N GLY A 323 -17.65 -3.68 16.21
CA GLY A 323 -18.36 -4.05 17.43
C GLY A 323 -18.50 -2.95 18.49
N GLY A 324 -18.01 -1.71 18.19
CA GLY A 324 -18.05 -0.57 19.06
C GLY A 324 -16.69 -0.12 19.61
N PHE A 325 -16.68 1.02 20.31
CA PHE A 325 -15.44 1.61 20.83
C PHE A 325 -14.63 0.67 21.74
N SER A 326 -15.27 -0.10 22.60
CA SER A 326 -14.59 -0.98 23.57
C SER A 326 -14.21 -2.35 23.00
N ASP A 327 -14.65 -2.68 21.78
CA ASP A 327 -14.46 -4.02 21.21
C ASP A 327 -12.98 -4.42 21.06
N PRO A 328 -12.08 -3.55 20.59
CA PRO A 328 -10.66 -3.89 20.47
C PRO A 328 -9.89 -3.92 21.79
N LEU A 329 -10.53 -3.58 22.92
CA LEU A 329 -9.84 -3.57 24.21
C LEU A 329 -9.63 -4.98 24.77
N PRO A 330 -8.52 -5.26 25.49
CA PRO A 330 -8.13 -6.60 25.91
C PRO A 330 -9.20 -7.39 26.69
N TRP A 331 -10.09 -6.68 27.35
CA TRP A 331 -11.18 -7.32 28.14
C TRP A 331 -12.47 -7.58 27.35
N ASN A 332 -12.56 -7.17 26.10
CA ASN A 332 -13.78 -7.37 25.28
C ASN A 332 -13.52 -8.23 24.05
N MET A 333 -12.69 -7.83 23.11
CA MET A 333 -12.18 -8.54 21.93
C MET A 333 -13.13 -9.54 21.23
N LYS A 334 -14.44 -9.26 21.18
CA LYS A 334 -15.41 -10.20 20.60
C LYS A 334 -15.30 -10.33 19.09
N SER A 335 -15.22 -9.21 18.40
CA SER A 335 -15.24 -9.10 16.94
C SER A 335 -14.01 -8.36 16.42
N ALA A 336 -13.06 -8.05 17.29
CA ALA A 336 -11.91 -7.26 16.95
C ALA A 336 -11.02 -8.00 15.94
N VAL A 337 -10.63 -7.26 14.90
CA VAL A 337 -9.83 -7.77 13.79
C VAL A 337 -8.55 -6.98 13.62
N LYS A 338 -7.57 -7.61 12.98
CA LYS A 338 -6.27 -7.01 12.65
C LYS A 338 -5.90 -7.29 11.19
N ILE A 339 -5.07 -6.45 10.62
CA ILE A 339 -4.31 -6.78 9.42
C ILE A 339 -3.18 -7.72 9.87
N PRO A 340 -3.07 -8.94 9.31
CA PRO A 340 -1.98 -9.84 9.66
C PRO A 340 -0.62 -9.22 9.32
N VAL A 341 0.35 -9.43 10.19
CA VAL A 341 1.72 -8.97 9.97
C VAL A 341 2.40 -9.91 8.98
N ALA A 342 2.84 -9.35 7.86
CA ALA A 342 3.60 -10.12 6.90
C ALA A 342 5.02 -10.41 7.44
N PRO A 343 5.54 -11.62 7.28
CA PRO A 343 6.97 -11.90 7.50
C PRO A 343 7.86 -11.00 6.65
N LYS A 344 9.13 -10.84 7.04
CA LYS A 344 10.07 -9.94 6.35
C LYS A 344 10.30 -10.29 4.87
N ASP A 345 10.17 -11.56 4.53
CA ASP A 345 10.30 -12.13 3.18
C ASP A 345 9.01 -12.03 2.34
N GLN A 346 7.94 -11.45 2.89
CA GLN A 346 6.66 -11.32 2.21
C GLN A 346 6.27 -9.84 2.01
N ASN A 347 5.45 -9.60 0.99
CA ASN A 347 4.83 -8.31 0.80
C ASN A 347 3.73 -8.09 1.84
N ALA A 348 3.77 -6.93 2.48
CA ALA A 348 2.69 -6.51 3.37
C ALA A 348 1.45 -6.05 2.56
N GLN A 349 0.27 -6.22 3.14
CA GLN A 349 -0.95 -5.61 2.60
C GLN A 349 -0.86 -4.06 2.71
N PRO A 350 -1.50 -3.30 1.80
CA PRO A 350 -2.54 -3.70 0.86
C PRO A 350 -2.02 -4.43 -0.37
N TYR A 351 -2.88 -5.28 -0.94
CA TYR A 351 -2.64 -5.79 -2.28
C TYR A 351 -3.49 -5.00 -3.27
N VAL A 352 -2.82 -4.18 -4.10
CA VAL A 352 -3.51 -3.43 -5.15
C VAL A 352 -4.02 -4.40 -6.20
N THR A 353 -5.32 -4.43 -6.41
CA THR A 353 -6.01 -5.41 -7.27
C THR A 353 -7.14 -4.72 -8.02
N ASP A 354 -7.36 -5.13 -9.25
CA ASP A 354 -8.47 -4.65 -10.08
C ASP A 354 -9.72 -5.47 -9.79
N PHE A 355 -10.80 -4.80 -9.37
CA PHE A 355 -12.07 -5.44 -9.05
C PHE A 355 -13.21 -4.90 -9.89
N ASP A 356 -14.10 -5.81 -10.26
CA ASP A 356 -15.38 -5.50 -10.89
C ASP A 356 -16.52 -5.58 -9.87
N PHE A 357 -17.14 -4.44 -9.63
CA PHE A 357 -18.29 -4.29 -8.76
C PHE A 357 -19.61 -4.17 -9.52
N SER A 358 -19.61 -4.37 -10.85
CA SER A 358 -20.82 -4.19 -11.68
C SER A 358 -22.01 -5.03 -11.23
N ASP A 359 -21.75 -6.23 -10.71
CA ASP A 359 -22.77 -7.15 -10.22
C ASP A 359 -23.23 -6.81 -8.79
N THR A 360 -22.54 -5.90 -8.11
CA THR A 360 -22.91 -5.49 -6.76
C THR A 360 -23.89 -4.32 -6.81
N LYS A 361 -25.00 -4.40 -6.07
CA LYS A 361 -26.07 -3.38 -6.07
C LYS A 361 -25.68 -2.04 -5.43
N ILE A 362 -24.39 -1.81 -5.15
CA ILE A 362 -23.91 -0.71 -4.27
C ILE A 362 -23.45 0.52 -5.05
N GLY A 363 -23.34 0.45 -6.39
CA GLY A 363 -22.88 1.57 -7.21
C GLY A 363 -21.37 1.87 -7.05
N ALA A 364 -20.59 0.91 -6.54
CA ALA A 364 -19.15 1.00 -6.53
C ALA A 364 -18.61 0.90 -7.97
N TYR A 365 -17.52 1.60 -8.27
CA TYR A 365 -16.91 1.53 -9.59
C TYR A 365 -16.04 0.28 -9.75
N SER A 366 -15.85 -0.16 -10.99
CA SER A 366 -14.85 -1.18 -11.33
C SER A 366 -13.50 -0.51 -11.58
N GLY A 367 -12.42 -1.01 -10.96
CA GLY A 367 -11.09 -0.42 -11.07
C GLY A 367 -10.12 -0.91 -10.00
N LEU A 368 -9.07 -0.12 -9.74
CA LEU A 368 -8.05 -0.45 -8.76
C LEU A 368 -8.53 -0.18 -7.33
N TYR A 369 -8.30 -1.16 -6.47
CA TYR A 369 -8.60 -1.12 -5.04
C TYR A 369 -7.41 -1.60 -4.22
N HIS A 370 -7.23 -1.02 -3.04
CA HIS A 370 -6.41 -1.58 -1.98
C HIS A 370 -7.22 -2.67 -1.26
N TRP A 371 -6.83 -3.91 -1.42
CA TRP A 371 -7.47 -5.02 -0.73
C TRP A 371 -6.72 -5.38 0.55
N PHE A 372 -7.50 -5.66 1.61
CA PHE A 372 -7.01 -6.18 2.88
C PHE A 372 -7.84 -7.38 3.30
N GLY A 373 -7.17 -8.44 3.71
CA GLY A 373 -7.79 -9.56 4.42
C GLY A 373 -7.58 -9.35 5.92
N LEU A 374 -8.67 -9.15 6.67
CA LEU A 374 -8.60 -8.98 8.12
C LEU A 374 -8.87 -10.30 8.83
N GLU A 375 -8.06 -10.57 9.84
CA GLU A 375 -8.13 -11.77 10.67
C GLU A 375 -8.50 -11.40 12.11
N PRO A 376 -9.10 -12.32 12.91
CA PRO A 376 -9.39 -12.05 14.32
C PRO A 376 -8.13 -11.68 15.10
N ILE A 377 -8.27 -10.85 16.13
CA ILE A 377 -7.18 -10.62 17.07
C ILE A 377 -6.95 -11.91 17.89
N GLY A 378 -5.72 -12.42 17.86
CA GLY A 378 -5.31 -13.66 18.50
C GLY A 378 -4.34 -14.42 17.60
N ASP A 379 -3.30 -15.01 18.15
CA ASP A 379 -2.21 -15.59 17.34
C ASP A 379 -2.56 -16.95 16.73
N GLU A 380 -3.57 -17.63 17.29
CA GLU A 380 -4.00 -18.95 16.83
C GLU A 380 -5.12 -18.92 15.77
N ARG A 381 -5.69 -17.74 15.52
CA ARG A 381 -6.84 -17.60 14.60
C ARG A 381 -6.41 -17.05 13.27
N THR A 382 -6.32 -17.92 12.29
CA THR A 382 -5.92 -17.61 10.92
C THR A 382 -7.09 -17.68 9.92
N SER A 383 -8.32 -17.46 10.39
CA SER A 383 -9.49 -17.39 9.53
C SER A 383 -9.69 -15.96 8.99
N LEU A 384 -10.16 -15.84 7.76
CA LEU A 384 -10.51 -14.56 7.17
C LEU A 384 -11.84 -14.08 7.76
N SER A 385 -11.81 -12.96 8.50
CA SER A 385 -13.03 -12.36 9.06
C SER A 385 -13.69 -11.40 8.07
N TYR A 386 -12.88 -10.50 7.48
CA TYR A 386 -13.36 -9.53 6.52
C TYR A 386 -12.44 -9.43 5.31
N SER A 387 -13.03 -9.34 4.13
CA SER A 387 -12.37 -8.82 2.94
C SER A 387 -12.71 -7.34 2.79
N VAL A 388 -11.72 -6.48 2.77
CA VAL A 388 -11.86 -5.02 2.74
C VAL A 388 -11.35 -4.49 1.41
N PHE A 389 -12.15 -3.64 0.78
CA PHE A 389 -11.88 -3.05 -0.53
C PHE A 389 -11.94 -1.53 -0.37
N ILE A 390 -10.81 -0.86 -0.54
CA ILE A 390 -10.71 0.59 -0.44
C ILE A 390 -10.37 1.12 -1.83
N PRO A 391 -11.22 1.98 -2.42
CA PRO A 391 -10.93 2.60 -3.72
C PRO A 391 -9.54 3.24 -3.73
N ALA A 392 -8.70 2.84 -4.66
CA ALA A 392 -7.33 3.32 -4.72
C ALA A 392 -7.20 4.76 -5.24
N ASP A 393 -8.29 5.38 -5.70
CA ASP A 393 -8.37 6.77 -6.16
C ASP A 393 -8.58 7.80 -5.04
N GLY A 394 -8.63 7.34 -3.78
CA GLY A 394 -8.74 8.22 -2.62
C GLY A 394 -10.16 8.70 -2.29
N THR A 395 -11.20 8.15 -2.91
CA THR A 395 -12.56 8.36 -2.43
C THR A 395 -12.68 7.88 -0.99
N ASN A 396 -13.33 8.68 -0.14
CA ASN A 396 -13.45 8.37 1.30
C ASN A 396 -14.52 7.30 1.56
N GLN A 397 -14.41 6.16 0.87
CA GLN A 397 -15.31 5.02 0.93
C GLN A 397 -14.52 3.76 1.25
N LEU A 398 -15.16 2.84 1.96
CA LEU A 398 -14.63 1.52 2.25
C LEU A 398 -15.77 0.51 2.08
N TYR A 399 -15.51 -0.53 1.33
CA TYR A 399 -16.42 -1.66 1.17
C TYR A 399 -15.85 -2.86 1.92
N TYR A 400 -16.70 -3.59 2.64
CA TYR A 400 -16.25 -4.79 3.34
C TYR A 400 -17.26 -5.91 3.20
N TYR A 401 -16.72 -7.12 3.09
CA TYR A 401 -17.51 -8.35 3.09
C TYR A 401 -17.25 -9.12 4.38
N ASP A 402 -18.30 -9.47 5.10
CA ASP A 402 -18.22 -10.17 6.38
C ASP A 402 -18.32 -11.69 6.19
N HIS A 403 -17.17 -12.38 6.19
CA HIS A 403 -17.07 -13.82 6.09
C HIS A 403 -17.54 -14.50 7.38
N ALA A 404 -17.32 -13.87 8.52
CA ALA A 404 -17.65 -14.45 9.83
C ALA A 404 -19.17 -14.56 10.04
N SER A 405 -19.93 -13.52 9.69
CA SER A 405 -21.40 -13.52 9.80
C SER A 405 -22.04 -14.56 8.88
N LYS A 406 -21.44 -14.80 7.72
CA LYS A 406 -21.90 -15.78 6.73
C LYS A 406 -21.45 -17.21 7.03
N LYS A 407 -20.67 -17.39 8.12
CA LYS A 407 -20.10 -18.70 8.54
C LYS A 407 -19.26 -19.36 7.44
N GLU A 408 -18.62 -18.55 6.61
CA GLU A 408 -17.67 -19.02 5.62
C GLU A 408 -16.35 -19.35 6.33
N GLY A 409 -15.92 -20.60 6.26
CA GLY A 409 -14.69 -21.06 6.91
C GLY A 409 -13.41 -20.71 6.13
N TYR A 410 -13.35 -19.53 5.50
CA TYR A 410 -12.20 -19.15 4.67
C TYR A 410 -10.94 -18.99 5.50
N ALA A 411 -9.85 -19.53 4.98
CA ALA A 411 -8.55 -19.33 5.59
C ALA A 411 -8.04 -17.91 5.34
N GLY A 412 -7.40 -17.30 6.32
CA GLY A 412 -6.82 -15.98 6.19
C GLY A 412 -5.48 -16.00 5.46
N VAL A 413 -5.01 -14.80 5.12
CA VAL A 413 -3.75 -14.61 4.37
C VAL A 413 -2.55 -15.19 5.11
N SER A 414 -2.53 -15.09 6.45
CA SER A 414 -1.44 -15.61 7.29
C SER A 414 -1.27 -17.12 7.22
N ALA A 415 -2.33 -17.87 6.90
CA ALA A 415 -2.29 -19.32 6.76
C ALA A 415 -1.74 -19.79 5.40
N MET A 416 -1.77 -18.94 4.37
CA MET A 416 -1.46 -19.32 2.98
C MET A 416 -0.01 -19.79 2.79
N PRO A 417 1.03 -19.14 3.34
CA PRO A 417 2.41 -19.57 3.18
C PRO A 417 2.64 -21.00 3.67
N LEU A 418 2.05 -21.34 4.82
CA LEU A 418 2.16 -22.68 5.38
C LEU A 418 1.46 -23.72 4.49
N LYS A 419 0.26 -23.41 3.99
CA LYS A 419 -0.49 -24.31 3.10
C LYS A 419 0.25 -24.60 1.81
N VAL A 420 0.87 -23.58 1.22
CA VAL A 420 1.71 -23.76 0.03
C VAL A 420 2.91 -24.64 0.33
N LYS A 421 3.60 -24.42 1.45
CA LYS A 421 4.74 -25.24 1.88
C LYS A 421 4.36 -26.69 2.17
N GLU A 422 3.23 -26.91 2.84
CA GLU A 422 2.69 -28.24 3.14
C GLU A 422 2.30 -29.02 1.88
N SER A 423 1.78 -28.35 0.85
CA SER A 423 1.33 -28.97 -0.39
C SER A 423 2.45 -29.57 -1.24
N LYS A 424 3.69 -29.11 -1.02
CA LYS A 424 4.87 -29.54 -1.79
C LYS A 424 6.10 -29.62 -0.88
N LYS A 425 6.13 -30.61 0.01
CA LYS A 425 7.18 -30.77 1.03
C LYS A 425 8.60 -30.95 0.45
N GLU A 426 8.69 -31.54 -0.74
CA GLU A 426 9.96 -31.82 -1.43
C GLU A 426 10.50 -30.60 -2.23
N TYR A 427 9.79 -29.48 -2.19
CA TYR A 427 10.25 -28.27 -2.84
C TYR A 427 11.39 -27.63 -2.06
N ASP A 428 12.34 -27.03 -2.77
CA ASP A 428 13.46 -26.35 -2.13
C ASP A 428 13.03 -25.05 -1.45
N TRP A 429 12.56 -25.17 -0.20
CA TRP A 429 12.15 -24.06 0.62
C TRP A 429 13.30 -23.30 1.27
N SER A 430 14.55 -23.75 1.10
CA SER A 430 15.74 -23.02 1.58
C SER A 430 16.08 -21.85 0.65
N SER A 431 15.85 -22.03 -0.64
CA SER A 431 16.14 -21.03 -1.68
C SER A 431 14.89 -20.32 -2.20
N ASN A 432 13.70 -20.75 -1.83
CA ASN A 432 12.46 -20.18 -2.34
C ASN A 432 11.49 -19.88 -1.20
N THR A 433 10.75 -18.79 -1.34
CA THR A 433 9.74 -18.38 -0.35
C THR A 433 8.45 -17.88 -1.00
N PRO A 434 7.28 -18.14 -0.39
CA PRO A 434 6.04 -17.50 -0.79
C PRO A 434 6.09 -16.01 -0.46
N VAL A 435 5.87 -15.14 -1.46
CA VAL A 435 6.06 -13.68 -1.34
C VAL A 435 4.78 -12.94 -1.05
N GLU A 436 3.70 -13.30 -1.76
CA GLU A 436 2.44 -12.55 -1.72
C GLU A 436 1.27 -13.46 -2.05
N PHE A 437 0.12 -13.24 -1.39
CA PHE A 437 -1.12 -13.97 -1.63
C PHE A 437 -2.26 -12.99 -1.93
N ARG A 438 -2.50 -12.74 -3.21
CA ARG A 438 -3.53 -11.81 -3.68
C ARG A 438 -4.88 -12.48 -3.78
N PRO A 439 -6.00 -11.78 -3.51
CA PRO A 439 -7.33 -12.33 -3.73
C PRO A 439 -7.56 -12.58 -5.22
N TYR A 440 -8.18 -13.71 -5.53
CA TYR A 440 -8.58 -14.11 -6.86
C TYR A 440 -10.00 -14.64 -6.79
N ILE A 441 -10.98 -13.81 -7.20
CA ILE A 441 -12.41 -14.07 -7.03
C ILE A 441 -13.04 -14.26 -8.39
N LYS A 442 -13.62 -15.45 -8.62
CA LYS A 442 -14.23 -15.84 -9.89
C LYS A 442 -15.57 -16.54 -9.67
N ILE A 443 -16.39 -16.59 -10.71
CA ILE A 443 -17.62 -17.36 -10.71
C ILE A 443 -17.29 -18.79 -11.13
N ILE A 444 -17.55 -19.75 -10.26
CA ILE A 444 -17.36 -21.17 -10.50
C ILE A 444 -18.65 -21.89 -10.17
N ALA A 445 -19.21 -22.62 -11.12
CA ALA A 445 -20.49 -23.30 -10.98
C ALA A 445 -21.64 -22.40 -10.51
N GLY A 446 -21.69 -21.16 -11.04
CA GLY A 446 -22.71 -20.19 -10.69
C GLY A 446 -22.56 -19.56 -9.31
N ARG A 447 -21.44 -19.81 -8.61
CA ARG A 447 -21.14 -19.21 -7.28
C ARG A 447 -19.84 -18.45 -7.33
N LYS A 448 -19.82 -17.27 -6.72
CA LYS A 448 -18.58 -16.52 -6.51
C LYS A 448 -17.73 -17.25 -5.48
N ARG A 449 -16.50 -17.59 -5.88
CA ARG A 449 -15.51 -18.26 -5.02
C ARG A 449 -14.26 -17.42 -4.93
N MET A 450 -13.68 -17.42 -3.76
CA MET A 450 -12.43 -16.72 -3.49
C MET A 450 -11.28 -17.73 -3.42
N PHE A 451 -10.20 -17.37 -4.09
CA PHE A 451 -8.90 -18.04 -4.03
C PHE A 451 -7.84 -17.02 -3.69
N PHE A 452 -6.67 -17.52 -3.33
CA PHE A 452 -5.47 -16.70 -3.20
C PHE A 452 -4.47 -17.10 -4.30
N LEU A 453 -4.10 -16.13 -5.12
CA LEU A 453 -3.02 -16.30 -6.08
C LEU A 453 -1.70 -15.98 -5.39
N GLY A 454 -0.94 -17.01 -5.06
CA GLY A 454 0.35 -16.93 -4.41
C GLY A 454 1.49 -16.91 -5.42
N THR A 455 2.54 -16.14 -5.15
CA THR A 455 3.80 -16.16 -5.91
C THR A 455 4.90 -16.68 -5.01
N VAL A 456 5.66 -17.67 -5.49
CA VAL A 456 6.83 -18.24 -4.82
C VAL A 456 8.06 -17.82 -5.59
N SER A 457 8.96 -17.07 -4.95
CA SER A 457 10.14 -16.49 -5.58
C SER A 457 11.42 -17.03 -4.99
N THR A 458 12.46 -17.09 -5.81
CA THR A 458 13.81 -17.47 -5.39
C THR A 458 14.46 -16.30 -4.67
N ILE A 459 15.09 -16.57 -3.53
CA ILE A 459 15.84 -15.60 -2.73
C ILE A 459 17.20 -15.39 -3.39
N SER A 460 17.69 -14.16 -3.43
CA SER A 460 19.00 -13.85 -3.98
C SER A 460 20.12 -14.44 -3.09
N ASN A 461 21.08 -15.11 -3.71
CA ASN A 461 22.24 -15.63 -3.01
C ASN A 461 23.18 -14.53 -2.49
N SER A 462 23.16 -13.36 -3.12
CA SER A 462 24.00 -12.21 -2.74
C SER A 462 23.39 -11.38 -1.62
N ASN A 463 22.07 -11.35 -1.51
CA ASN A 463 21.34 -10.61 -0.47
C ASN A 463 20.03 -11.34 -0.11
N PRO A 464 19.96 -12.00 1.07
CA PRO A 464 18.77 -12.73 1.51
C PRO A 464 17.50 -11.86 1.69
N GLU A 465 17.64 -10.54 1.73
CA GLU A 465 16.51 -9.60 1.78
C GLU A 465 15.96 -9.24 0.40
N GLN A 466 16.63 -9.67 -0.66
CA GLN A 466 16.25 -9.43 -2.05
C GLN A 466 15.90 -10.73 -2.76
N PHE A 467 15.11 -10.63 -3.82
CA PHE A 467 14.80 -11.74 -4.70
C PHE A 467 15.74 -11.76 -5.89
N ASP A 468 15.97 -12.96 -6.43
CA ASP A 468 16.67 -13.14 -7.68
C ASP A 468 15.75 -12.73 -8.84
N GLY A 469 15.98 -11.56 -9.42
CA GLY A 469 15.20 -11.01 -10.52
C GLY A 469 15.35 -11.81 -11.82
N SER A 470 16.42 -12.59 -11.97
CA SER A 470 16.62 -13.49 -13.12
C SER A 470 15.82 -14.79 -12.99
N ALA A 471 15.42 -15.15 -11.77
CA ALA A 471 14.67 -16.38 -11.51
C ALA A 471 13.19 -16.22 -11.82
N THR A 472 12.64 -17.18 -12.53
CA THR A 472 11.20 -17.24 -12.81
C THR A 472 10.44 -17.72 -11.59
N PRO A 473 9.46 -16.97 -11.08
CA PRO A 473 8.67 -17.40 -9.93
C PRO A 473 7.74 -18.56 -10.29
N ASP A 474 7.45 -19.40 -9.31
CA ASP A 474 6.35 -20.36 -9.39
C ASP A 474 5.06 -19.72 -8.84
N LEU A 475 3.90 -20.18 -9.30
CA LEU A 475 2.62 -19.69 -8.83
C LEU A 475 1.84 -20.80 -8.14
N ALA A 476 1.15 -20.43 -7.07
CA ALA A 476 0.28 -21.31 -6.32
C ALA A 476 -1.11 -20.68 -6.19
N LEU A 477 -2.14 -21.35 -6.66
CA LEU A 477 -3.53 -20.96 -6.45
C LEU A 477 -4.08 -21.75 -5.28
N VAL A 478 -4.43 -21.07 -4.20
CA VAL A 478 -4.93 -21.67 -2.97
C VAL A 478 -6.43 -21.40 -2.84
N ASP A 479 -7.23 -22.44 -2.72
CA ASP A 479 -8.66 -22.32 -2.43
C ASP A 479 -8.85 -21.84 -0.99
N SER A 480 -9.57 -20.75 -0.80
CA SER A 480 -9.79 -20.18 0.54
C SER A 480 -10.70 -21.02 1.42
N GLU A 481 -11.62 -21.80 0.83
CA GLU A 481 -12.59 -22.64 1.54
C GLU A 481 -12.03 -24.04 1.82
N TYR A 482 -11.56 -24.74 0.78
CA TYR A 482 -11.09 -26.13 0.89
C TYR A 482 -9.60 -26.23 1.19
N ARG A 483 -8.84 -25.13 1.02
CA ARG A 483 -7.39 -25.05 1.26
C ARG A 483 -6.55 -25.93 0.32
N ASP A 484 -7.13 -26.36 -0.78
CA ASP A 484 -6.41 -27.09 -1.82
C ASP A 484 -5.48 -26.14 -2.58
N VAL A 485 -4.29 -26.63 -2.93
CA VAL A 485 -3.26 -25.86 -3.60
C VAL A 485 -3.01 -26.43 -4.99
N VAL A 486 -3.13 -25.56 -5.99
CA VAL A 486 -2.79 -25.85 -7.38
C VAL A 486 -1.52 -25.11 -7.75
N TRP A 487 -0.49 -25.86 -8.14
CA TRP A 487 0.78 -25.29 -8.57
C TRP A 487 0.80 -25.04 -10.07
N ILE A 488 1.31 -23.90 -10.46
CA ILE A 488 1.50 -23.49 -11.85
C ILE A 488 2.99 -23.20 -12.03
N ASN A 489 3.68 -24.03 -12.83
CA ASN A 489 5.11 -23.86 -13.07
C ASN A 489 5.36 -22.79 -14.14
N ALA A 490 5.87 -21.65 -13.70
CA ALA A 490 6.20 -20.55 -14.58
C ALA A 490 7.56 -20.71 -15.30
N LYS A 491 8.38 -21.68 -14.92
CA LYS A 491 9.74 -21.87 -15.51
C LYS A 491 9.74 -22.50 -16.91
N LYS A 492 8.64 -23.16 -17.29
CA LYS A 492 8.49 -23.70 -18.64
C LYS A 492 7.52 -22.84 -19.45
N PRO A 493 7.98 -22.00 -20.39
CA PRO A 493 7.10 -21.20 -21.25
C PRO A 493 6.05 -22.01 -22.02
N SER A 494 6.31 -23.30 -22.28
CA SER A 494 5.37 -24.21 -22.94
C SER A 494 4.18 -24.60 -22.05
N THR A 495 4.31 -24.52 -20.71
CA THR A 495 3.22 -24.77 -19.75
C THR A 495 2.55 -23.49 -19.25
N TRP A 496 3.21 -22.36 -19.45
CA TRP A 496 2.69 -21.02 -19.25
C TRP A 496 2.43 -20.37 -20.59
N ASN A 497 1.71 -20.99 -21.33
CA ASN A 497 1.25 -20.38 -22.54
C ASN A 497 0.15 -19.38 -22.14
N GLU A 498 0.19 -18.19 -22.72
CA GLU A 498 -0.92 -17.23 -22.64
C GLU A 498 -2.25 -17.91 -22.91
N GLU A 499 -2.22 -18.96 -23.72
CA GLU A 499 -3.37 -19.79 -24.09
C GLU A 499 -3.93 -20.56 -22.89
N ILE A 500 -3.09 -21.17 -22.04
CA ILE A 500 -3.55 -21.87 -20.82
C ILE A 500 -4.15 -20.88 -19.82
N TYR A 501 -3.51 -19.73 -19.65
CA TYR A 501 -4.03 -18.67 -18.80
C TYR A 501 -5.31 -18.08 -19.36
N LYS A 502 -5.37 -17.87 -20.67
CA LYS A 502 -6.56 -17.41 -21.38
C LYS A 502 -7.70 -18.43 -21.28
N GLN A 503 -7.44 -19.70 -21.49
CA GLN A 503 -8.41 -20.78 -21.33
C GLN A 503 -8.90 -20.90 -19.89
N LEU A 504 -8.01 -20.83 -18.88
CA LEU A 504 -8.37 -20.75 -17.48
C LEU A 504 -9.29 -19.54 -17.22
N ASN A 505 -8.89 -18.39 -17.69
CA ASN A 505 -9.63 -17.14 -17.52
C ASN A 505 -10.98 -17.17 -18.25
N GLU A 506 -11.04 -17.72 -19.45
CA GLU A 506 -12.27 -17.89 -20.23
C GLU A 506 -13.21 -18.91 -19.58
N ALA A 507 -12.70 -20.05 -19.15
CA ALA A 507 -13.50 -21.07 -18.46
C ALA A 507 -14.04 -20.55 -17.11
N TRP A 508 -13.27 -19.75 -16.41
CA TRP A 508 -13.71 -19.16 -15.15
C TRP A 508 -14.71 -18.00 -15.34
N ARG A 509 -14.62 -17.29 -16.47
CA ARG A 509 -15.61 -16.30 -16.88
C ARG A 509 -16.93 -16.94 -17.34
N SER A 510 -16.87 -18.12 -17.94
CA SER A 510 -18.06 -18.85 -18.42
C SER A 510 -18.84 -19.58 -17.33
N SER A 511 -18.47 -19.46 -16.06
CA SER A 511 -19.10 -20.12 -14.92
C SER A 511 -19.06 -21.66 -14.99
N GLU A 512 -18.18 -22.24 -15.78
CA GLU A 512 -18.02 -23.69 -15.87
C GLU A 512 -17.27 -24.24 -14.66
N HIS A 513 -17.63 -25.46 -14.23
CA HIS A 513 -16.87 -26.19 -13.25
C HIS A 513 -15.51 -26.58 -13.82
N ILE A 514 -14.47 -26.05 -13.22
CA ILE A 514 -13.10 -26.37 -13.57
C ILE A 514 -12.58 -27.37 -12.55
N ASN A 515 -12.33 -28.59 -13.03
CA ASN A 515 -11.43 -29.51 -12.36
C ASN A 515 -10.09 -29.41 -13.09
N ILE A 516 -9.06 -28.97 -12.37
CA ILE A 516 -7.72 -28.88 -12.90
C ILE A 516 -7.06 -30.23 -12.66
N TYR A 517 -6.71 -30.93 -13.72
CA TYR A 517 -5.98 -32.19 -13.65
C TYR A 517 -4.51 -31.94 -13.92
N PHE A 518 -3.68 -32.56 -13.09
CA PHE A 518 -2.26 -32.59 -13.29
C PHE A 518 -1.88 -33.92 -13.93
N GLU A 519 -1.27 -33.88 -15.11
CA GLU A 519 -0.56 -35.03 -15.63
C GLU A 519 0.84 -35.05 -15.02
N LYS A 520 1.19 -36.14 -14.34
CA LYS A 520 2.56 -36.38 -13.93
C LYS A 520 3.37 -36.77 -15.15
N GLU A 521 4.32 -35.96 -15.54
CA GLU A 521 5.36 -36.41 -16.46
C GLU A 521 6.27 -37.38 -15.71
N ASN A 522 6.25 -38.64 -16.12
CA ASN A 522 7.20 -39.66 -15.68
C ASN A 522 8.57 -39.44 -16.35
N THR A 523 9.21 -38.32 -16.13
CA THR A 523 10.59 -38.13 -16.57
C THR A 523 11.56 -38.39 -15.41
N VAL A 524 12.37 -39.41 -15.60
CA VAL A 524 13.35 -39.98 -14.65
C VAL A 524 14.41 -38.97 -14.18
N LEU A 525 14.43 -37.72 -14.69
CA LEU A 525 15.50 -36.75 -14.49
C LEU A 525 15.20 -35.61 -13.51
N GLU A 526 13.97 -35.46 -13.00
CA GLU A 526 13.66 -34.45 -11.98
C GLU A 526 13.00 -35.07 -10.76
N LYS A 527 13.83 -35.60 -9.88
CA LYS A 527 13.39 -36.33 -8.68
C LYS A 527 12.46 -35.58 -7.71
N ASN A 528 12.27 -34.26 -7.81
CA ASN A 528 11.64 -33.49 -6.74
C ASN A 528 10.69 -32.36 -7.18
N ARG A 529 10.21 -32.32 -8.42
CA ARG A 529 9.24 -31.30 -8.83
C ARG A 529 8.01 -31.93 -9.47
N GLN A 530 6.85 -31.68 -8.88
CA GLN A 530 5.59 -31.88 -9.59
C GLN A 530 5.45 -30.76 -10.61
N ILE A 531 5.61 -31.08 -11.87
CA ILE A 531 5.45 -30.14 -12.98
C ILE A 531 4.01 -30.30 -13.48
N LEU A 532 3.34 -29.16 -13.61
CA LEU A 532 2.07 -29.10 -14.28
C LEU A 532 2.31 -29.17 -15.79
N ASP A 533 2.05 -30.31 -16.42
CA ASP A 533 2.25 -30.49 -17.86
C ASP A 533 1.04 -30.11 -18.70
N SER A 534 -0.15 -30.39 -18.18
CA SER A 534 -1.40 -29.96 -18.81
C SER A 534 -2.47 -29.66 -17.78
N ILE A 535 -3.34 -28.72 -18.09
CA ILE A 535 -4.53 -28.39 -17.32
C ILE A 535 -5.71 -28.83 -18.18
N GLN A 536 -6.48 -29.80 -17.69
CA GLN A 536 -7.72 -30.21 -18.32
C GLN A 536 -8.92 -29.60 -17.61
N LEU A 537 -9.75 -28.93 -18.41
CA LEU A 537 -11.00 -28.35 -17.94
C LEU A 537 -12.12 -29.37 -18.10
N LEU A 538 -12.81 -29.67 -16.99
CA LEU A 538 -13.94 -30.60 -17.00
C LEU A 538 -15.25 -29.84 -16.81
N SER A 539 -16.27 -30.29 -17.53
CA SER A 539 -17.62 -29.78 -17.33
C SER A 539 -18.20 -30.18 -15.96
N ALA A 540 -19.19 -29.43 -15.51
CA ALA A 540 -19.90 -29.71 -14.25
C ALA A 540 -20.50 -31.14 -14.19
N GLN A 541 -20.88 -31.70 -15.37
CA GLN A 541 -21.38 -33.09 -15.45
C GLN A 541 -20.28 -34.11 -15.16
N GLN A 542 -19.09 -33.92 -15.68
CA GLN A 542 -17.95 -34.82 -15.43
C GLN A 542 -17.54 -34.82 -13.96
N LYS A 543 -17.64 -33.67 -13.28
CA LYS A 543 -17.42 -33.58 -11.83
C LYS A 543 -18.44 -34.38 -11.06
N LYS A 544 -19.76 -34.24 -11.36
CA LYS A 544 -20.81 -35.03 -10.70
C LYS A 544 -20.60 -36.55 -10.84
N VAL A 545 -20.24 -37.00 -12.05
CA VAL A 545 -19.95 -38.43 -12.30
C VAL A 545 -18.80 -38.92 -11.43
N ARG A 546 -17.75 -38.09 -11.27
CA ARG A 546 -16.57 -38.43 -10.47
C ARG A 546 -16.87 -38.47 -8.98
N ASP A 547 -17.62 -37.49 -8.49
CA ASP A 547 -18.03 -37.42 -7.08
C ASP A 547 -18.89 -38.66 -6.73
N ILE A 548 -19.81 -39.07 -7.62
CA ILE A 548 -20.61 -40.29 -7.50
C ILE A 548 -19.71 -41.53 -7.48
N GLN A 549 -18.72 -41.63 -8.37
CA GLN A 549 -17.78 -42.76 -8.40
C GLN A 549 -16.89 -42.79 -7.15
N GLY A 550 -16.49 -41.61 -6.61
CA GLY A 550 -15.77 -41.50 -5.34
C GLY A 550 -16.59 -42.03 -4.15
N LEU A 551 -17.83 -41.59 -4.06
CA LEU A 551 -18.79 -42.08 -3.05
C LEU A 551 -19.07 -43.58 -3.19
N GLN A 552 -19.20 -44.06 -4.41
CA GLN A 552 -19.42 -45.50 -4.66
C GLN A 552 -18.23 -46.34 -4.19
N ARG A 553 -16.98 -45.91 -4.44
CA ARG A 553 -15.78 -46.59 -3.93
C ARG A 553 -15.70 -46.62 -2.42
N GLN A 554 -16.11 -45.52 -1.75
CA GLN A 554 -16.18 -45.47 -0.28
C GLN A 554 -17.24 -46.46 0.27
N ILE A 555 -18.40 -46.52 -0.38
CA ILE A 555 -19.46 -47.50 -0.02
C ILE A 555 -18.96 -48.95 -0.23
N ASP A 556 -18.26 -49.20 -1.32
CA ASP A 556 -17.75 -50.54 -1.63
C ASP A 556 -16.62 -50.94 -0.66
N SER A 557 -15.76 -50.00 -0.22
CA SER A 557 -14.75 -50.28 0.81
C SER A 557 -15.37 -50.58 2.17
N ILE A 558 -16.42 -49.86 2.56
CA ILE A 558 -17.16 -50.13 3.81
C ILE A 558 -17.88 -51.47 3.77
N LYS A 559 -18.29 -51.94 2.57
CA LYS A 559 -18.91 -53.25 2.41
C LYS A 559 -17.90 -54.39 2.42
N MET A 560 -16.64 -54.14 2.05
CA MET A 560 -15.58 -55.17 2.12
C MET A 560 -15.00 -55.34 3.54
N ASP A 561 -15.17 -54.33 4.40
CA ASP A 561 -14.73 -54.39 5.80
C ASP A 561 -15.80 -54.96 6.75
N LYS A 562 -16.91 -55.44 6.22
CA LYS A 562 -17.94 -56.21 6.93
C LYS A 562 -17.97 -57.66 6.47
#